data_b4274c7b9e7bc1a2a5bd148dc63309c4
#
_entry.id   b4274c7b9e7bc1a2a5bd148dc63309c4
#
_cell.length_a   1.000
_cell.length_b   1.000
_cell.length_c   1.000
_cell.angle_alpha   90.00
_cell.angle_beta   90.00
_cell.angle_gamma   90.00
#
_symmetry.space_group_name_H-M   'P 1'
#
loop_
_entity.id
_entity.type
_entity.pdbx_description
1 polymer ?
#
loop_
_entity_poly.entity_id
_entity_poly.type
_entity_poly.pdbx_seq_one_letter_code
_entity_poly.pdbx_strand_id
1 'polypeptide(L)'
;MKDISLYGHLTIDTLLTEGEKEKKTLGSMANVWKALIELDCSLNIGLSPIDVGQALIYIDKQAATRVGKASLNLKKFSAQDIPSHVSHLVYLNEMSDTTFIPALDGIITADVCPGKPVRKELLQYVDYLFISDEDCDDFADLVEATKGWVILHSATGSICSNGDDEFFWKLHEDDILKDVNVLGAGDIFAACCLYKLLEEDSDIHNWIEFAHRTTTEILRHYST
;
A
#
# COMPACT_ATOMS: atom_id res chain seq x y z
N MET A 1 13.79 -3.06 19.17
CA MET A 1 12.56 -2.58 18.53
C MET A 1 12.75 -2.73 17.04
N LYS A 2 11.70 -3.02 16.26
CA LYS A 2 11.76 -3.03 14.80
C LYS A 2 11.70 -1.61 14.27
N ASP A 3 12.27 -1.37 13.08
CA ASP A 3 12.11 -0.08 12.42
C ASP A 3 10.67 0.05 11.94
N ILE A 4 10.14 -1.01 11.31
CA ILE A 4 8.76 -1.10 10.85
C ILE A 4 8.18 -2.48 11.09
N SER A 5 6.89 -2.55 11.39
CA SER A 5 6.10 -3.79 11.42
C SER A 5 4.98 -3.74 10.41
N LEU A 6 4.85 -4.80 9.62
CA LEU A 6 3.79 -4.96 8.63
C LEU A 6 2.73 -5.93 9.17
N TYR A 7 1.48 -5.49 9.14
CA TYR A 7 0.30 -6.27 9.55
C TYR A 7 -0.65 -6.41 8.36
N GLY A 8 -1.21 -7.58 8.12
CA GLY A 8 -2.20 -7.74 7.06
C GLY A 8 -2.15 -9.07 6.33
N HIS A 9 -2.43 -9.04 5.04
CA HIS A 9 -2.47 -10.23 4.20
C HIS A 9 -1.09 -10.65 3.72
N LEU A 10 -0.80 -11.96 3.80
CA LEU A 10 0.34 -12.58 3.15
C LEU A 10 -0.19 -13.63 2.16
N THR A 11 -0.10 -13.36 0.87
CA THR A 11 -0.67 -14.21 -0.17
C THR A 11 0.39 -14.71 -1.16
N ILE A 12 0.08 -15.86 -1.77
CA ILE A 12 0.67 -16.30 -3.03
C ILE A 12 -0.34 -16.02 -4.12
N ASP A 13 -0.02 -15.09 -5.00
CA ASP A 13 -0.89 -14.65 -6.07
C ASP A 13 -0.62 -15.47 -7.33
N THR A 14 -1.66 -16.03 -7.90
CA THR A 14 -1.63 -16.67 -9.21
C THR A 14 -2.17 -15.68 -10.22
N LEU A 15 -1.31 -15.23 -11.12
CA LEU A 15 -1.63 -14.26 -12.16
C LEU A 15 -2.05 -14.99 -13.43
N LEU A 16 -3.20 -14.64 -13.97
CA LEU A 16 -3.74 -15.11 -15.23
C LEU A 16 -3.81 -13.95 -16.21
N THR A 17 -3.11 -14.07 -17.32
CA THR A 17 -3.15 -13.13 -18.44
C THR A 17 -3.56 -13.87 -19.69
N GLU A 18 -4.45 -13.31 -20.50
CA GLU A 18 -4.91 -13.95 -21.73
C GLU A 18 -3.74 -14.27 -22.67
N GLY A 19 -3.65 -15.52 -23.09
CA GLY A 19 -2.61 -16.00 -24.01
C GLY A 19 -1.24 -16.23 -23.35
N GLU A 20 -1.09 -16.05 -22.05
CA GLU A 20 0.16 -16.32 -21.32
C GLU A 20 0.06 -17.53 -20.39
N LYS A 21 1.22 -18.02 -19.96
CA LYS A 21 1.29 -19.03 -18.91
C LYS A 21 0.99 -18.40 -17.57
N GLU A 22 0.32 -19.15 -16.71
CA GLU A 22 0.14 -18.83 -15.30
C GLU A 22 1.48 -18.42 -14.65
N LYS A 23 1.48 -17.30 -13.94
CA LYS A 23 2.64 -16.81 -13.17
C LYS A 23 2.27 -16.75 -11.70
N LYS A 24 3.15 -17.23 -10.83
CA LYS A 24 3.00 -17.07 -9.38
C LYS A 24 3.93 -16.00 -8.86
N THR A 25 3.42 -15.18 -7.95
CA THR A 25 4.16 -14.13 -7.24
C THR A 25 3.71 -14.05 -5.80
N LEU A 26 4.44 -13.33 -4.99
CA LEU A 26 3.97 -12.93 -3.66
C LEU A 26 3.12 -11.67 -3.81
N GLY A 27 2.08 -11.55 -2.98
CA GLY A 27 1.18 -10.41 -3.00
C GLY A 27 1.08 -9.70 -1.66
N SER A 28 0.33 -8.60 -1.63
CA SER A 28 0.00 -7.84 -0.43
C SER A 28 1.23 -7.43 0.39
N MET A 29 1.28 -7.81 1.67
CA MET A 29 2.38 -7.51 2.60
C MET A 29 3.77 -7.85 2.04
N ALA A 30 3.90 -8.92 1.24
CA ALA A 30 5.20 -9.30 0.70
C ALA A 30 5.70 -8.33 -0.37
N ASN A 31 4.81 -7.65 -1.10
CA ASN A 31 5.20 -6.60 -2.05
C ASN A 31 5.79 -5.39 -1.31
N VAL A 32 5.13 -4.93 -0.23
CA VAL A 32 5.63 -3.85 0.62
C VAL A 32 6.99 -4.23 1.21
N TRP A 33 7.09 -5.43 1.80
CA TRP A 33 8.34 -5.93 2.37
C TRP A 33 9.48 -5.96 1.35
N LYS A 34 9.22 -6.49 0.15
CA LYS A 34 10.21 -6.57 -0.94
C LYS A 34 10.68 -5.18 -1.35
N ALA A 35 9.76 -4.24 -1.56
CA ALA A 35 10.10 -2.87 -1.94
C ALA A 35 10.96 -2.18 -0.86
N LEU A 36 10.62 -2.34 0.42
CA LEU A 36 11.43 -1.80 1.53
C LEU A 36 12.85 -2.37 1.54
N ILE A 37 13.02 -3.68 1.34
CA ILE A 37 14.35 -4.32 1.30
C ILE A 37 15.14 -3.90 0.06
N GLU A 38 14.49 -3.63 -1.07
CA GLU A 38 15.16 -3.10 -2.27
C GLU A 38 15.64 -1.66 -2.06
N LEU A 39 14.90 -0.85 -1.27
CA LEU A 39 15.30 0.51 -0.90
C LEU A 39 16.44 0.52 0.11
N ASP A 40 16.36 -0.27 1.16
CA ASP A 40 17.41 -0.46 2.16
C ASP A 40 17.36 -1.85 2.78
N CYS A 41 18.32 -2.70 2.43
CA CYS A 41 18.43 -4.06 2.94
C CYS A 41 18.81 -4.14 4.43
N SER A 42 19.18 -3.03 5.07
CA SER A 42 19.51 -2.97 6.51
C SER A 42 18.30 -2.81 7.41
N LEU A 43 17.12 -2.49 6.86
CA LEU A 43 15.89 -2.30 7.63
C LEU A 43 15.49 -3.55 8.44
N ASN A 44 15.19 -3.32 9.70
CA ASN A 44 14.75 -4.38 10.60
C ASN A 44 13.22 -4.49 10.61
N ILE A 45 12.67 -5.27 9.67
CA ILE A 45 11.24 -5.39 9.42
C ILE A 45 10.62 -6.54 10.22
N GLY A 46 9.52 -6.25 10.92
CA GLY A 46 8.64 -7.23 11.54
C GLY A 46 7.49 -7.62 10.61
N LEU A 47 7.12 -8.90 10.58
CA LEU A 47 5.96 -9.37 9.83
C LEU A 47 4.97 -10.05 10.77
N SER A 48 3.74 -9.56 10.80
CA SER A 48 2.62 -10.15 11.53
C SER A 48 1.44 -10.43 10.56
N PRO A 49 1.50 -11.51 9.78
CA PRO A 49 0.42 -11.85 8.88
C PRO A 49 -0.83 -12.24 9.68
N ILE A 50 -1.96 -11.58 9.36
CA ILE A 50 -3.28 -11.83 9.97
C ILE A 50 -4.09 -12.78 9.10
N ASP A 51 -3.98 -12.63 7.79
CA ASP A 51 -4.63 -13.49 6.82
C ASP A 51 -3.58 -14.05 5.86
N VAL A 52 -3.48 -15.38 5.79
CA VAL A 52 -2.47 -16.07 4.97
C VAL A 52 -3.16 -17.02 3.99
N GLY A 53 -2.78 -16.94 2.71
CA GLY A 53 -3.39 -17.84 1.74
C GLY A 53 -2.99 -17.61 0.29
N GLN A 54 -3.96 -17.78 -0.60
CA GLN A 54 -3.77 -17.68 -2.04
C GLN A 54 -4.78 -16.73 -2.65
N ALA A 55 -4.35 -15.95 -3.64
CA ALA A 55 -5.20 -15.14 -4.47
C ALA A 55 -5.09 -15.58 -5.93
N LEU A 56 -6.19 -15.49 -6.67
CA LEU A 56 -6.23 -15.65 -8.10
C LEU A 56 -6.54 -14.29 -8.72
N ILE A 57 -5.62 -13.76 -9.53
CA ILE A 57 -5.72 -12.42 -10.11
C ILE A 57 -5.73 -12.54 -11.62
N TYR A 58 -6.76 -12.03 -12.26
CA TYR A 58 -6.83 -11.90 -13.70
C TYR A 58 -6.31 -10.51 -14.12
N ILE A 59 -5.37 -10.47 -15.08
CA ILE A 59 -4.78 -9.23 -15.59
C ILE A 59 -5.25 -9.02 -17.02
N ASP A 60 -5.93 -7.91 -17.25
CA ASP A 60 -6.24 -7.42 -18.58
C ASP A 60 -5.09 -6.51 -19.07
N LYS A 61 -4.39 -6.93 -20.12
CA LYS A 61 -3.29 -6.16 -20.72
C LYS A 61 -3.74 -4.85 -21.35
N GLN A 62 -4.98 -4.77 -21.83
CA GLN A 62 -5.46 -3.59 -22.56
C GLN A 62 -5.84 -2.45 -21.62
N ALA A 63 -6.21 -2.78 -20.39
CA ALA A 63 -6.73 -1.78 -19.47
C ALA A 63 -5.66 -1.22 -18.52
N ALA A 64 -4.48 -1.83 -18.42
CA ALA A 64 -3.52 -1.61 -17.33
C ALA A 64 -4.21 -1.63 -15.95
N THR A 65 -5.44 -2.09 -15.91
CA THR A 65 -6.32 -2.13 -14.76
C THR A 65 -6.39 -3.54 -14.23
N ARG A 66 -6.42 -3.61 -12.93
CA ARG A 66 -6.67 -4.80 -12.16
C ARG A 66 -8.14 -5.21 -12.30
N VAL A 67 -8.49 -5.90 -13.38
CA VAL A 67 -9.80 -6.56 -13.47
C VAL A 67 -9.67 -7.94 -12.81
N GLY A 68 -9.64 -7.98 -11.48
CA GLY A 68 -9.50 -9.22 -10.77
C GLY A 68 -10.66 -9.50 -9.83
N LYS A 69 -11.40 -10.56 -10.05
CA LYS A 69 -12.03 -11.27 -8.94
C LYS A 69 -10.94 -12.07 -8.26
N ALA A 70 -10.37 -11.52 -7.19
CA ALA A 70 -9.53 -12.32 -6.31
C ALA A 70 -10.42 -13.37 -5.63
N SER A 71 -10.24 -14.63 -5.96
CA SER A 71 -10.74 -15.72 -5.13
C SER A 71 -9.75 -15.89 -3.99
N LEU A 72 -10.08 -15.36 -2.82
CA LEU A 72 -9.21 -15.46 -1.63
C LEU A 72 -9.59 -16.73 -0.86
N ASN A 73 -8.59 -17.58 -0.64
CA ASN A 73 -8.69 -18.70 0.30
C ASN A 73 -7.69 -18.45 1.43
N LEU A 74 -8.14 -17.75 2.47
CA LEU A 74 -7.31 -17.27 3.56
C LEU A 74 -7.53 -18.06 4.85
N LYS A 75 -6.42 -18.35 5.53
CA LYS A 75 -6.41 -18.77 6.93
C LYS A 75 -6.15 -17.56 7.80
N LYS A 76 -6.91 -17.45 8.89
CA LYS A 76 -6.87 -16.35 9.84
C LYS A 76 -5.90 -16.65 10.98
N PHE A 77 -5.16 -15.63 11.38
CA PHE A 77 -4.24 -15.66 12.52
C PHE A 77 -4.48 -14.42 13.38
N SER A 78 -4.14 -14.51 14.65
CA SER A 78 -4.11 -13.33 15.52
C SER A 78 -2.85 -12.52 15.25
N ALA A 79 -2.97 -11.20 15.34
CA ALA A 79 -1.83 -10.31 15.26
C ALA A 79 -0.79 -10.65 16.34
N GLN A 80 0.48 -10.58 15.97
CA GLN A 80 1.58 -10.65 16.93
C GLN A 80 1.95 -9.21 17.31
N ASP A 81 2.08 -8.96 18.61
CA ASP A 81 2.60 -7.68 19.09
C ASP A 81 4.11 -7.61 18.76
N ILE A 82 4.45 -6.72 17.83
CA ILE A 82 5.83 -6.49 17.39
C ILE A 82 6.15 -5.01 17.60
N PRO A 83 6.82 -4.65 18.72
CA PRO A 83 7.20 -3.27 18.97
C PRO A 83 8.04 -2.68 17.83
N SER A 84 7.60 -1.58 17.25
CA SER A 84 8.23 -0.91 16.12
C SER A 84 8.03 0.62 16.19
N HIS A 85 8.84 1.37 15.42
CA HIS A 85 8.66 2.81 15.29
C HIS A 85 7.45 3.13 14.41
N VAL A 86 7.25 2.33 13.36
CA VAL A 86 6.14 2.46 12.40
C VAL A 86 5.42 1.13 12.31
N SER A 87 4.08 1.17 12.37
CA SER A 87 3.20 0.04 12.09
C SER A 87 2.42 0.31 10.82
N HIS A 88 2.59 -0.54 9.80
CA HIS A 88 1.85 -0.41 8.54
C HIS A 88 0.80 -1.51 8.40
N LEU A 89 -0.45 -1.10 8.19
CA LEU A 89 -1.64 -1.94 8.09
C LEU A 89 -1.95 -2.18 6.60
N VAL A 90 -1.46 -3.29 6.06
CA VAL A 90 -1.64 -3.65 4.65
C VAL A 90 -3.06 -4.11 4.40
N TYR A 91 -3.80 -3.38 3.57
CA TYR A 91 -5.21 -3.62 3.23
C TYR A 91 -6.13 -3.62 4.46
N LEU A 92 -6.11 -2.50 5.21
CA LEU A 92 -6.87 -2.32 6.44
C LEU A 92 -8.34 -2.75 6.34
N ASN A 93 -9.02 -2.43 5.23
CA ASN A 93 -10.41 -2.76 5.00
C ASN A 93 -10.68 -4.25 4.76
N GLU A 94 -9.64 -5.03 4.43
CA GLU A 94 -9.72 -6.48 4.18
C GLU A 94 -9.33 -7.33 5.39
N MET A 95 -8.66 -6.77 6.40
CA MET A 95 -8.15 -7.51 7.56
C MET A 95 -9.27 -8.19 8.35
N SER A 96 -9.07 -9.46 8.68
CA SER A 96 -10.06 -10.24 9.43
C SER A 96 -10.06 -9.96 10.93
N ASP A 97 -8.94 -9.48 11.48
CA ASP A 97 -8.78 -9.05 12.86
C ASP A 97 -8.14 -7.65 12.88
N THR A 98 -8.78 -6.73 13.57
CA THR A 98 -8.34 -5.34 13.74
C THR A 98 -8.35 -4.92 15.22
N THR A 99 -8.60 -5.86 16.12
CA THR A 99 -8.76 -5.59 17.56
C THR A 99 -7.48 -5.11 18.25
N PHE A 100 -6.33 -5.37 17.64
CA PHE A 100 -5.02 -4.96 18.14
C PHE A 100 -4.65 -3.51 17.79
N ILE A 101 -5.29 -2.90 16.78
CA ILE A 101 -4.91 -1.57 16.26
C ILE A 101 -4.88 -0.49 17.34
N PRO A 102 -5.89 -0.39 18.24
CA PRO A 102 -5.87 0.62 19.31
C PRO A 102 -4.74 0.48 20.32
N ALA A 103 -4.05 -0.66 20.34
CA ALA A 103 -2.93 -0.93 21.24
C ALA A 103 -1.56 -0.76 20.57
N LEU A 104 -1.51 -0.42 19.30
CA LEU A 104 -0.25 -0.14 18.61
C LEU A 104 0.34 1.19 19.09
N ASP A 105 1.64 1.16 19.35
CA ASP A 105 2.43 2.34 19.67
C ASP A 105 3.13 2.90 18.42
N GLY A 106 3.55 4.17 18.50
CA GLY A 106 4.29 4.84 17.43
C GLY A 106 3.40 5.37 16.31
N ILE A 107 3.94 5.43 15.09
CA ILE A 107 3.24 5.93 13.91
C ILE A 107 2.48 4.77 13.26
N ILE A 108 1.20 4.97 13.02
CA ILE A 108 0.34 3.98 12.36
C ILE A 108 0.04 4.48 10.96
N THR A 109 0.40 3.68 9.97
CA THR A 109 0.07 3.91 8.57
C THR A 109 -0.82 2.80 8.05
N ALA A 110 -1.62 3.08 7.03
CA ALA A 110 -2.48 2.07 6.42
C ALA A 110 -2.58 2.27 4.92
N ASP A 111 -2.80 1.19 4.19
CA ASP A 111 -3.37 1.22 2.86
C ASP A 111 -4.74 0.54 2.83
N VAL A 112 -5.47 0.76 1.76
CA VAL A 112 -6.76 0.13 1.48
C VAL A 112 -6.75 -0.41 0.06
N CYS A 113 -7.55 -1.44 -0.19
CA CYS A 113 -7.66 -2.05 -1.51
C CYS A 113 -9.11 -2.05 -2.01
N PRO A 114 -9.32 -2.22 -3.33
CA PRO A 114 -10.66 -2.29 -3.89
C PRO A 114 -11.44 -3.50 -3.36
N GLY A 115 -12.75 -3.34 -3.24
CA GLY A 115 -13.67 -4.46 -3.00
C GLY A 115 -14.41 -4.45 -1.68
N LYS A 116 -13.93 -3.75 -0.65
CA LYS A 116 -14.66 -3.57 0.60
C LYS A 116 -14.65 -2.11 1.05
N PRO A 117 -15.74 -1.64 1.68
CA PRO A 117 -15.78 -0.31 2.25
C PRO A 117 -14.67 -0.10 3.27
N VAL A 118 -14.14 1.12 3.30
CA VAL A 118 -13.17 1.52 4.32
C VAL A 118 -13.84 1.56 5.68
N ARG A 119 -13.19 1.02 6.69
CA ARG A 119 -13.67 1.02 8.08
C ARG A 119 -13.29 2.32 8.75
N LYS A 120 -14.13 3.33 8.59
CA LYS A 120 -13.87 4.70 9.08
C LYS A 120 -13.57 4.76 10.58
N GLU A 121 -14.20 3.89 11.37
CA GLU A 121 -13.97 3.81 12.81
C GLU A 121 -12.52 3.44 13.20
N LEU A 122 -11.75 2.90 12.26
CA LEU A 122 -10.33 2.57 12.46
C LEU A 122 -9.40 3.72 12.04
N LEU A 123 -9.86 4.62 11.16
CA LEU A 123 -9.04 5.71 10.63
C LEU A 123 -8.63 6.73 11.70
N GLN A 124 -9.37 6.82 12.82
CA GLN A 124 -8.97 7.63 13.97
C GLN A 124 -7.64 7.23 14.61
N TYR A 125 -7.09 6.05 14.28
CA TYR A 125 -5.79 5.58 14.74
C TYR A 125 -4.69 5.77 13.70
N VAL A 126 -5.04 6.12 12.46
CA VAL A 126 -4.13 6.14 11.30
C VAL A 126 -3.53 7.53 11.12
N ASP A 127 -2.19 7.62 11.18
CA ASP A 127 -1.45 8.86 10.96
C ASP A 127 -1.27 9.16 9.46
N TYR A 128 -1.14 8.11 8.62
CA TYR A 128 -1.01 8.25 7.16
C TYR A 128 -1.80 7.14 6.46
N LEU A 129 -2.83 7.54 5.71
CA LEU A 129 -3.65 6.64 4.89
C LEU A 129 -3.25 6.77 3.43
N PHE A 130 -2.86 5.66 2.81
CA PHE A 130 -2.60 5.57 1.37
C PHE A 130 -3.81 4.96 0.66
N ILE A 131 -4.27 5.60 -0.41
CA ILE A 131 -5.41 5.13 -1.18
C ILE A 131 -5.23 5.46 -2.67
N SER A 132 -5.60 4.52 -3.55
CA SER A 132 -5.64 4.77 -4.99
C SER A 132 -6.86 5.62 -5.35
N ASP A 133 -6.74 6.43 -6.39
CA ASP A 133 -7.85 7.18 -6.97
C ASP A 133 -8.98 6.26 -7.47
N GLU A 134 -8.63 5.04 -7.90
CA GLU A 134 -9.61 4.01 -8.31
C GLU A 134 -10.44 3.45 -7.13
N ASP A 135 -9.96 3.59 -5.90
CA ASP A 135 -10.54 3.00 -4.68
C ASP A 135 -11.20 4.05 -3.78
N CYS A 136 -11.12 5.32 -4.14
CA CYS A 136 -11.60 6.44 -3.35
C CYS A 136 -12.95 6.95 -3.85
N ASP A 137 -14.02 6.64 -3.12
CA ASP A 137 -15.36 7.14 -3.45
C ASP A 137 -15.58 8.59 -2.96
N ASP A 138 -15.05 8.93 -1.79
CA ASP A 138 -15.19 10.26 -1.16
C ASP A 138 -13.93 10.63 -0.37
N PHE A 139 -13.09 11.46 -0.98
CA PHE A 139 -11.83 11.90 -0.38
C PHE A 139 -12.03 12.76 0.88
N ALA A 140 -13.00 13.68 0.84
CA ALA A 140 -13.25 14.60 1.96
C ALA A 140 -13.71 13.84 3.22
N ASP A 141 -14.54 12.82 3.03
CA ASP A 141 -15.03 11.94 4.09
C ASP A 141 -13.91 11.08 4.71
N LEU A 142 -12.92 10.68 3.90
CA LEU A 142 -11.73 10.00 4.41
C LEU A 142 -10.81 10.95 5.20
N VAL A 143 -10.64 12.17 4.73
CA VAL A 143 -9.86 13.21 5.43
C VAL A 143 -10.48 13.52 6.79
N GLU A 144 -11.81 13.66 6.87
CA GLU A 144 -12.52 13.90 8.15
C GLU A 144 -12.35 12.75 9.14
N ALA A 145 -12.32 11.50 8.64
CA ALA A 145 -12.25 10.31 9.48
C ALA A 145 -10.83 9.95 9.93
N THR A 146 -9.81 10.36 9.19
CA THR A 146 -8.41 9.98 9.44
C THR A 146 -7.77 10.92 10.46
N LYS A 147 -6.99 10.35 11.39
CA LYS A 147 -6.26 11.10 12.41
C LYS A 147 -5.27 12.11 11.82
N GLY A 148 -4.63 11.75 10.72
CA GLY A 148 -3.57 12.52 10.09
C GLY A 148 -3.76 12.69 8.59
N TRP A 149 -2.75 12.40 7.79
CA TRP A 149 -2.76 12.63 6.37
C TRP A 149 -3.46 11.54 5.57
N VAL A 150 -4.27 11.92 4.61
CA VAL A 150 -4.78 11.05 3.53
C VAL A 150 -4.01 11.37 2.25
N ILE A 151 -3.41 10.36 1.66
CA ILE A 151 -2.60 10.42 0.45
C ILE A 151 -3.33 9.65 -0.65
N LEU A 152 -4.06 10.37 -1.49
CA LEU A 152 -4.71 9.84 -2.67
C LEU A 152 -3.70 9.81 -3.81
N HIS A 153 -3.27 8.64 -4.23
CA HIS A 153 -2.29 8.48 -5.30
C HIS A 153 -2.92 7.93 -6.58
N SER A 154 -2.37 8.33 -7.70
CA SER A 154 -2.75 7.89 -9.04
C SER A 154 -1.52 7.67 -9.94
N ALA A 155 -1.74 7.21 -11.17
CA ALA A 155 -0.69 7.11 -12.17
C ALA A 155 -0.08 8.47 -12.58
N THR A 156 -0.72 9.59 -12.25
CA THR A 156 -0.34 10.94 -12.69
C THR A 156 0.09 11.86 -11.57
N GLY A 157 -0.07 11.46 -10.31
CA GLY A 157 0.26 12.29 -9.16
C GLY A 157 -0.50 11.93 -7.90
N SER A 158 -0.48 12.83 -6.93
CA SER A 158 -1.19 12.66 -5.66
C SER A 158 -1.88 13.93 -5.19
N ILE A 159 -2.96 13.73 -4.43
CA ILE A 159 -3.62 14.73 -3.61
C ILE A 159 -3.39 14.33 -2.16
N CYS A 160 -2.92 15.25 -1.32
CA CYS A 160 -2.63 14.99 0.08
C CYS A 160 -3.34 16.01 0.95
N SER A 161 -4.07 15.56 1.97
CA SER A 161 -4.73 16.46 2.91
C SER A 161 -4.79 15.86 4.33
N ASN A 162 -4.73 16.72 5.34
CA ASN A 162 -4.96 16.38 6.74
C ASN A 162 -6.15 17.16 7.34
N GLY A 163 -6.91 17.84 6.48
CA GLY A 163 -8.03 18.70 6.85
C GLY A 163 -7.65 20.17 7.07
N ASP A 164 -6.45 20.45 7.58
CA ASP A 164 -5.93 21.82 7.76
C ASP A 164 -5.08 22.26 6.57
N ASP A 165 -4.26 21.36 6.07
CA ASP A 165 -3.37 21.56 4.92
C ASP A 165 -3.76 20.64 3.78
N GLU A 166 -3.62 21.13 2.53
CA GLU A 166 -3.82 20.35 1.31
C GLU A 166 -2.78 20.75 0.28
N PHE A 167 -2.26 19.76 -0.45
CA PHE A 167 -1.41 20.02 -1.60
C PHE A 167 -1.59 18.98 -2.70
N PHE A 168 -1.16 19.36 -3.92
CA PHE A 168 -1.16 18.53 -5.10
C PHE A 168 0.24 18.35 -5.61
N TRP A 169 0.60 17.13 -5.92
CA TRP A 169 1.83 16.81 -6.63
C TRP A 169 1.49 16.13 -7.96
N LYS A 170 2.16 16.52 -9.02
CA LYS A 170 1.89 15.98 -10.37
C LYS A 170 3.16 15.44 -10.98
N LEU A 171 3.10 14.21 -11.51
CA LEU A 171 4.17 13.61 -12.29
C LEU A 171 4.29 14.34 -13.64
N HIS A 172 5.53 14.53 -14.13
CA HIS A 172 5.75 15.10 -15.46
C HIS A 172 5.19 14.15 -16.52
N GLU A 173 4.62 14.70 -17.60
CA GLU A 173 3.93 13.91 -18.63
C GLU A 173 4.83 12.86 -19.30
N ASP A 174 6.13 13.15 -19.44
CA ASP A 174 7.13 12.23 -20.00
C ASP A 174 7.47 11.07 -19.06
N ASP A 175 7.15 11.18 -17.77
CA ASP A 175 7.40 10.14 -16.76
C ASP A 175 6.20 9.23 -16.52
N ILE A 176 5.03 9.57 -17.06
CA ILE A 176 3.82 8.76 -16.95
C ILE A 176 4.03 7.45 -17.74
N LEU A 177 3.96 6.33 -17.04
CA LEU A 177 4.10 5.03 -17.65
C LEU A 177 2.88 4.66 -18.51
N LYS A 178 3.12 4.07 -19.66
CA LYS A 178 2.10 3.55 -20.58
C LYS A 178 2.39 2.08 -20.84
N ASP A 179 1.33 1.29 -20.97
CA ASP A 179 1.41 -0.13 -21.36
C ASP A 179 2.29 -0.99 -20.41
N VAL A 180 2.31 -0.65 -19.11
CA VAL A 180 3.03 -1.41 -18.07
C VAL A 180 2.07 -2.17 -17.16
N ASN A 181 2.56 -3.25 -16.58
CA ASN A 181 1.83 -3.94 -15.52
C ASN A 181 1.99 -3.15 -14.21
N VAL A 182 0.88 -2.58 -13.73
CA VAL A 182 0.83 -1.77 -12.51
C VAL A 182 0.47 -2.57 -11.25
N LEU A 183 0.40 -3.90 -11.34
CA LEU A 183 0.09 -4.73 -10.17
C LEU A 183 1.15 -4.53 -9.08
N GLY A 184 0.70 -4.14 -7.88
CA GLY A 184 1.58 -3.84 -6.75
C GLY A 184 2.17 -2.42 -6.78
N ALA A 185 1.80 -1.57 -7.73
CA ALA A 185 2.28 -0.18 -7.78
C ALA A 185 1.94 0.58 -6.49
N GLY A 186 0.73 0.41 -5.95
CA GLY A 186 0.31 0.99 -4.67
C GLY A 186 1.16 0.49 -3.50
N ASP A 187 1.47 -0.82 -3.46
CA ASP A 187 2.33 -1.42 -2.43
C ASP A 187 3.75 -0.81 -2.47
N ILE A 188 4.31 -0.62 -3.68
CA ILE A 188 5.62 0.00 -3.88
C ILE A 188 5.59 1.48 -3.48
N PHE A 189 4.55 2.21 -3.88
CA PHE A 189 4.37 3.61 -3.52
C PHE A 189 4.31 3.79 -1.99
N ALA A 190 3.49 3.00 -1.31
CA ALA A 190 3.40 3.00 0.14
C ALA A 190 4.76 2.69 0.78
N ALA A 191 5.48 1.67 0.29
CA ALA A 191 6.81 1.33 0.80
C ALA A 191 7.82 2.49 0.65
N CYS A 192 7.78 3.23 -0.47
CA CYS A 192 8.62 4.41 -0.67
C CYS A 192 8.30 5.54 0.32
N CYS A 193 7.01 5.79 0.59
CA CYS A 193 6.61 6.75 1.61
C CYS A 193 7.06 6.30 3.02
N LEU A 194 6.89 5.02 3.35
CA LEU A 194 7.34 4.43 4.62
C LEU A 194 8.85 4.56 4.80
N TYR A 195 9.61 4.35 3.74
CA TYR A 195 11.07 4.52 3.76
C TYR A 195 11.45 5.96 4.13
N LYS A 196 10.83 6.97 3.49
CA LYS A 196 11.06 8.39 3.80
C LYS A 196 10.65 8.74 5.22
N LEU A 197 9.55 8.17 5.71
CA LEU A 197 9.11 8.34 7.09
C LEU A 197 10.15 7.81 8.09
N LEU A 198 10.80 6.68 7.79
CA LEU A 198 11.87 6.10 8.62
C LEU A 198 13.16 6.91 8.58
N GLU A 199 13.42 7.67 7.52
CA GLU A 199 14.55 8.62 7.44
C GLU A 199 14.32 9.90 8.26
N GLU A 200 13.19 10.00 8.99
CA GLU A 200 12.80 11.18 9.76
C GLU A 200 12.68 12.45 8.90
N ASP A 201 12.49 12.31 7.59
CA ASP A 201 12.17 13.42 6.70
C ASP A 201 10.79 13.97 7.10
N SER A 202 10.73 15.21 7.54
CA SER A 202 9.48 15.83 8.01
C SER A 202 8.65 16.45 6.89
N ASP A 203 9.17 16.49 5.66
CA ASP A 203 8.47 17.11 4.53
C ASP A 203 7.74 16.07 3.68
N ILE A 204 6.43 15.99 3.85
CA ILE A 204 5.57 15.08 3.09
C ILE A 204 5.63 15.32 1.58
N HIS A 205 5.95 16.55 1.10
CA HIS A 205 6.14 16.81 -0.33
C HIS A 205 7.31 15.99 -0.88
N ASN A 206 8.43 15.91 -0.12
CA ASN A 206 9.58 15.11 -0.49
C ASN A 206 9.23 13.61 -0.56
N TRP A 207 8.37 13.12 0.36
CA TRP A 207 7.96 11.71 0.33
C TRP A 207 7.19 11.38 -0.94
N ILE A 208 6.24 12.23 -1.30
CA ILE A 208 5.36 12.03 -2.46
C ILE A 208 6.18 12.09 -3.76
N GLU A 209 7.07 13.08 -3.90
CA GLU A 209 7.95 13.17 -5.06
C GLU A 209 8.84 11.92 -5.17
N PHE A 210 9.49 11.53 -4.07
CA PHE A 210 10.34 10.34 -4.03
C PHE A 210 9.55 9.08 -4.37
N ALA A 211 8.37 8.90 -3.76
CA ALA A 211 7.54 7.72 -3.95
C ALA A 211 7.10 7.57 -5.41
N HIS A 212 6.63 8.63 -6.06
CA HIS A 212 6.24 8.58 -7.47
C HIS A 212 7.41 8.25 -8.39
N ARG A 213 8.55 8.94 -8.22
CA ARG A 213 9.74 8.72 -9.07
C ARG A 213 10.26 7.30 -8.92
N THR A 214 10.44 6.85 -7.69
CA THR A 214 11.00 5.52 -7.41
C THR A 214 10.04 4.41 -7.84
N THR A 215 8.73 4.55 -7.60
CA THR A 215 7.74 3.59 -8.10
C THR A 215 7.78 3.49 -9.62
N THR A 216 7.86 4.62 -10.32
CA THR A 216 7.98 4.66 -11.79
C THR A 216 9.23 3.94 -12.27
N GLU A 217 10.38 4.13 -11.62
CA GLU A 217 11.63 3.46 -11.96
C GLU A 217 11.56 1.95 -11.74
N ILE A 218 11.03 1.51 -10.60
CA ILE A 218 10.87 0.08 -10.29
C ILE A 218 9.93 -0.60 -11.31
N LEU A 219 8.79 0.01 -11.64
CA LEU A 219 7.84 -0.54 -12.59
C LEU A 219 8.42 -0.61 -14.02
N ARG A 220 9.25 0.35 -14.43
CA ARG A 220 9.99 0.26 -15.72
C ARG A 220 10.88 -0.98 -15.77
N HIS A 221 11.59 -1.29 -14.68
CA HIS A 221 12.46 -2.47 -14.61
C HIS A 221 11.69 -3.80 -14.62
N TYR A 222 10.49 -3.84 -14.06
CA TYR A 222 9.65 -5.06 -14.06
C TYR A 222 8.96 -5.32 -15.42
N SER A 223 8.94 -4.34 -16.31
CA SER A 223 8.28 -4.41 -17.62
C SER A 223 9.25 -4.77 -18.76
N THR A 224 10.56 -4.85 -18.47
CA THR A 224 11.61 -5.30 -19.40
C THR A 224 11.94 -6.78 -19.18
#